data_3bae03352e34f6b55550482b39a3d862
#
_entry.id   3bae03352e34f6b55550482b39a3d862
#
_cell.length_a   1.000
_cell.length_b   1.000
_cell.length_c   1.000
_cell.angle_alpha   90.00
_cell.angle_beta   90.00
_cell.angle_gamma   90.00
#
_symmetry.space_group_name_H-M   'P 1'
#
loop_
_entity.id
_entity.type
_entity.pdbx_description
1 polymer ?
#
loop_
_entity_poly.entity_id
_entity_poly.type
_entity_poly.pdbx_seq_one_letter_code
_entity_poly.pdbx_strand_id
1 'polypeptide(L)'
;RDVDLLPEQQRLDLVLSVLPNEDQMNCNDIEFHLPRPNYTIRTLRHLGIDPLANTHTLLMGADIYHQMKTWQGATEMLSHHLTIYPREGWQLPQASDNIVLLDSPMISISATMIRQKVESQEEINHLVPKQVAAFFYQNAHN
;
A
#
# COMPACT_ATOMS: atom_id res chain seq x y z
N ARG A 1 -0.23 14.99 -9.28
CA ARG A 1 0.89 15.38 -8.40
C ARG A 1 2.05 14.49 -8.80
N ASP A 2 3.02 15.08 -9.48
CA ASP A 2 4.33 14.44 -9.68
C ASP A 2 5.01 14.44 -8.29
N VAL A 3 4.73 13.40 -7.53
CA VAL A 3 5.54 13.09 -6.35
C VAL A 3 6.83 12.55 -6.94
N ASP A 4 7.96 13.07 -6.52
CA ASP A 4 9.29 12.53 -6.84
C ASP A 4 9.38 11.11 -6.26
N LEU A 5 8.89 10.16 -7.05
CA LEU A 5 8.93 8.75 -6.68
C LEU A 5 10.29 8.19 -7.08
N LEU A 6 10.88 7.40 -6.22
CA LEU A 6 12.04 6.58 -6.58
C LEU A 6 11.76 5.79 -7.87
N PRO A 7 12.78 5.52 -8.70
CA PRO A 7 12.65 4.65 -9.86
C PRO A 7 11.98 3.32 -9.50
N GLU A 8 11.20 2.77 -10.42
CA GLU A 8 10.40 1.56 -10.19
C GLU A 8 11.24 0.39 -9.67
N GLN A 9 12.41 0.17 -10.28
CA GLN A 9 13.32 -0.90 -9.86
C GLN A 9 13.82 -0.70 -8.41
N GLN A 10 14.19 0.53 -8.03
CA GLN A 10 14.63 0.80 -6.66
C GLN A 10 13.52 0.58 -5.63
N ARG A 11 12.27 0.91 -5.97
CA ARG A 11 11.12 0.64 -5.10
C ARG A 11 10.90 -0.86 -4.94
N LEU A 12 11.01 -1.63 -6.02
CA LEU A 12 10.90 -3.08 -6.00
C LEU A 12 12.00 -3.70 -5.15
N ASP A 13 13.26 -3.30 -5.37
CA ASP A 13 14.41 -3.81 -4.63
C ASP A 13 14.28 -3.54 -3.12
N LEU A 14 13.81 -2.36 -2.74
CA LEU A 14 13.53 -2.03 -1.34
C LEU A 14 12.44 -2.93 -0.74
N VAL A 15 11.35 -3.16 -1.45
CA VAL A 15 10.29 -4.07 -0.98
C VAL A 15 10.84 -5.48 -0.82
N LEU A 16 11.54 -6.01 -1.83
CA LEU A 16 12.12 -7.35 -1.79
C LEU A 16 13.14 -7.51 -0.66
N SER A 17 13.90 -6.46 -0.32
CA SER A 17 14.90 -6.48 0.75
C SER A 17 14.30 -6.62 2.15
N VAL A 18 13.03 -6.29 2.32
CA VAL A 18 12.34 -6.32 3.63
C VAL A 18 11.27 -7.41 3.75
N LEU A 19 10.93 -8.07 2.65
CA LEU A 19 10.02 -9.20 2.70
C LEU A 19 10.64 -10.33 3.55
N PRO A 20 9.90 -10.90 4.49
CA PRO A 20 10.36 -12.09 5.20
C PRO A 20 10.57 -13.23 4.21
N ASN A 21 11.59 -14.05 4.44
CA ASN A 21 11.86 -15.29 3.70
C ASN A 21 10.80 -16.38 3.98
N GLU A 22 9.55 -16.02 3.94
CA GLU A 22 8.42 -16.91 4.21
C GLU A 22 7.58 -17.02 2.95
N ASP A 23 7.13 -18.21 2.62
CA ASP A 23 6.28 -18.52 1.45
C ASP A 23 4.90 -17.81 1.48
N GLN A 24 4.62 -17.03 2.53
CA GLN A 24 3.35 -16.37 2.76
C GLN A 24 3.26 -14.96 2.18
N MET A 25 4.40 -14.33 1.82
CA MET A 25 4.43 -12.98 1.26
C MET A 25 5.18 -12.96 -0.06
N ASN A 26 4.54 -12.41 -1.08
CA ASN A 26 5.13 -12.24 -2.41
C ASN A 26 5.00 -10.79 -2.87
N CYS A 27 6.01 -10.31 -3.58
CA CYS A 27 5.96 -9.04 -4.30
C CYS A 27 5.68 -9.33 -5.77
N ASN A 28 4.73 -8.60 -6.36
CA ASN A 28 4.39 -8.72 -7.76
C ASN A 28 4.63 -7.38 -8.46
N ASP A 29 5.40 -7.39 -9.53
CA ASP A 29 5.81 -6.21 -10.31
C ASP A 29 4.91 -5.96 -11.52
N ILE A 30 3.78 -6.68 -11.63
CA ILE A 30 2.88 -6.63 -12.79
C ILE A 30 2.47 -5.20 -13.18
N GLU A 31 2.32 -4.30 -12.21
CA GLU A 31 1.94 -2.91 -12.47
C GLU A 31 2.99 -2.14 -13.29
N PHE A 32 4.26 -2.57 -13.28
CA PHE A 32 5.31 -1.96 -14.12
C PHE A 32 5.13 -2.30 -15.60
N HIS A 33 4.42 -3.36 -15.90
CA HIS A 33 4.18 -3.87 -17.26
C HIS A 33 2.80 -3.48 -17.81
N LEU A 34 1.94 -2.88 -16.99
CA LEU A 34 0.62 -2.43 -17.41
C LEU A 34 0.66 -1.01 -18.01
N PRO A 35 -0.24 -0.70 -18.98
CA PRO A 35 -0.35 0.65 -19.53
C PRO A 35 -0.68 1.70 -18.47
N ARG A 36 0.06 2.80 -18.47
CA ARG A 36 -0.22 3.94 -17.58
C ARG A 36 -1.41 4.78 -18.08
N PRO A 37 -2.17 5.40 -17.16
CA PRO A 37 -2.05 5.36 -15.71
C PRO A 37 -2.49 4.02 -15.13
N ASN A 38 -1.77 3.57 -14.08
CA ASN A 38 -2.08 2.31 -13.41
C ASN A 38 -3.31 2.50 -12.51
N TYR A 39 -4.36 1.76 -12.84
CA TYR A 39 -5.56 1.68 -12.01
C TYR A 39 -5.62 0.31 -11.33
N THR A 40 -5.79 0.27 -10.03
CA THR A 40 -5.83 -0.97 -9.24
C THR A 40 -6.79 -2.01 -9.81
N ILE A 41 -7.96 -1.56 -10.32
CA ILE A 41 -8.92 -2.47 -10.95
C ILE A 41 -8.36 -3.21 -12.18
N ARG A 42 -7.46 -2.58 -12.94
CA ARG A 42 -6.79 -3.23 -14.07
C ARG A 42 -5.81 -4.30 -13.60
N THR A 43 -5.09 -4.01 -12.53
CA THR A 43 -4.17 -4.97 -11.89
C THR A 43 -4.94 -6.20 -11.41
N LEU A 44 -6.04 -6.02 -10.70
CA LEU A 44 -6.89 -7.12 -10.22
C LEU A 44 -7.42 -7.99 -11.36
N ARG A 45 -7.93 -7.37 -12.42
CA ARG A 45 -8.40 -8.08 -13.62
C ARG A 45 -7.28 -8.86 -14.32
N HIS A 46 -6.10 -8.26 -14.42
CA HIS A 46 -4.94 -8.91 -15.05
C HIS A 46 -4.46 -10.11 -14.23
N LEU A 47 -4.55 -10.03 -12.91
CA LEU A 47 -4.25 -11.14 -12.00
C LEU A 47 -5.36 -12.21 -11.94
N GLY A 48 -6.49 -12.00 -12.63
CA GLY A 48 -7.62 -12.92 -12.63
C GLY A 48 -8.36 -12.97 -11.30
N ILE A 49 -8.27 -11.89 -10.50
CA ILE A 49 -8.93 -11.81 -9.19
C ILE A 49 -10.40 -11.47 -9.40
N ASP A 50 -11.27 -12.46 -9.17
CA ASP A 50 -12.72 -12.32 -9.29
C ASP A 50 -13.31 -11.72 -8.00
N PRO A 51 -14.06 -10.60 -8.07
CA PRO A 51 -14.71 -10.00 -6.91
C PRO A 51 -15.74 -10.92 -6.21
N LEU A 52 -16.32 -11.88 -6.93
CA LEU A 52 -17.29 -12.81 -6.39
C LEU A 52 -16.67 -14.07 -5.79
N ALA A 53 -15.38 -14.31 -6.01
CA ALA A 53 -14.68 -15.44 -5.44
C ALA A 53 -14.24 -15.13 -4.01
N ASN A 54 -14.71 -15.91 -3.03
CA ASN A 54 -14.32 -15.79 -1.61
C ASN A 54 -12.86 -16.24 -1.33
N THR A 55 -11.99 -16.17 -2.33
CA THR A 55 -10.60 -16.64 -2.23
C THR A 55 -9.59 -15.52 -1.96
N HIS A 56 -10.04 -14.27 -2.09
CA HIS A 56 -9.18 -13.09 -1.98
C HIS A 56 -9.85 -12.01 -1.13
N THR A 57 -9.04 -11.25 -0.42
CA THR A 57 -9.47 -10.01 0.22
C THR A 57 -8.47 -8.91 -0.08
N LEU A 58 -8.95 -7.70 -0.29
CA LEU A 58 -8.12 -6.51 -0.46
C LEU A 58 -7.90 -5.88 0.92
N LEU A 59 -6.66 -5.86 1.38
CA LEU A 59 -6.27 -5.22 2.64
C LEU A 59 -5.94 -3.75 2.38
N MET A 60 -6.59 -2.84 3.11
CA MET A 60 -6.36 -1.40 2.98
C MET A 60 -6.67 -0.61 4.24
N GLY A 61 -6.09 0.58 4.35
CA GLY A 61 -6.45 1.53 5.40
C GLY A 61 -7.79 2.22 5.13
N ALA A 62 -8.42 2.73 6.18
CA ALA A 62 -9.67 3.49 6.09
C ALA A 62 -9.56 4.72 5.16
N ASP A 63 -8.39 5.36 5.09
CA ASP A 63 -8.09 6.46 4.18
C ASP A 63 -8.23 6.04 2.71
N ILE A 64 -7.66 4.89 2.33
CA ILE A 64 -7.74 4.34 0.98
C ILE A 64 -9.17 3.90 0.65
N TYR A 65 -9.88 3.28 1.59
CA TYR A 65 -11.28 2.90 1.40
C TYR A 65 -12.16 4.12 1.04
N HIS A 66 -11.98 5.24 1.71
CA HIS A 66 -12.75 6.45 1.41
C HIS A 66 -12.37 7.07 0.06
N GLN A 67 -11.09 7.09 -0.28
CA GLN A 67 -10.60 7.58 -1.57
C GLN A 67 -11.05 6.70 -2.74
N MET A 68 -11.08 5.39 -2.54
CA MET A 68 -11.45 4.39 -3.56
C MET A 68 -12.82 4.64 -4.18
N LYS A 69 -13.75 5.25 -3.43
CA LYS A 69 -15.10 5.60 -3.92
C LYS A 69 -15.09 6.56 -5.12
N THR A 70 -14.00 7.29 -5.31
CA THR A 70 -13.80 8.22 -6.43
C THR A 70 -12.94 7.65 -7.56
N TRP A 71 -12.44 6.42 -7.40
CA TRP A 71 -11.54 5.80 -8.37
C TRP A 71 -12.27 5.27 -9.60
N GLN A 72 -11.53 5.14 -10.69
CA GLN A 72 -12.02 4.42 -11.85
C GLN A 72 -12.26 2.95 -11.46
N GLY A 73 -13.46 2.45 -11.71
CA GLY A 73 -13.85 1.10 -11.33
C GLY A 73 -14.27 0.95 -9.87
N ALA A 74 -14.60 2.06 -9.18
CA ALA A 74 -14.99 2.06 -7.76
C ALA A 74 -16.09 1.02 -7.43
N THR A 75 -17.11 0.90 -8.27
CA THR A 75 -18.21 -0.06 -8.05
C THR A 75 -17.70 -1.49 -8.01
N GLU A 76 -16.83 -1.87 -8.94
CA GLU A 76 -16.24 -3.22 -8.98
C GLU A 76 -15.26 -3.41 -7.81
N MET A 77 -14.44 -2.40 -7.50
CA MET A 77 -13.54 -2.44 -6.34
C MET A 77 -14.31 -2.69 -5.03
N LEU A 78 -15.45 -2.05 -4.85
CA LEU A 78 -16.30 -2.19 -3.66
C LEU A 78 -17.05 -3.54 -3.61
N SER A 79 -17.11 -4.29 -4.70
CA SER A 79 -17.70 -5.64 -4.71
C SER A 79 -16.73 -6.74 -4.28
N HIS A 80 -15.44 -6.44 -4.18
CA HIS A 80 -14.45 -7.37 -3.62
C HIS A 80 -14.63 -7.53 -2.10
N HIS A 81 -14.11 -8.63 -1.56
CA HIS A 81 -13.93 -8.73 -0.11
C HIS A 81 -12.84 -7.77 0.34
N LEU A 82 -13.16 -6.96 1.34
CA LEU A 82 -12.30 -5.90 1.85
C LEU A 82 -11.97 -6.17 3.32
N THR A 83 -10.70 -6.07 3.68
CA THR A 83 -10.25 -6.01 5.07
C THR A 83 -9.69 -4.62 5.32
N ILE A 84 -10.30 -3.89 6.26
CA ILE A 84 -10.01 -2.48 6.48
C ILE A 84 -9.44 -2.28 7.87
N TYR A 85 -8.24 -1.69 7.95
CA TYR A 85 -7.63 -1.32 9.22
C TYR A 85 -7.78 0.17 9.53
N PRO A 86 -7.78 0.55 10.84
CA PRO A 86 -7.97 1.92 11.26
C PRO A 86 -6.81 2.83 10.83
N ARG A 87 -7.15 4.06 10.46
CA ARG A 87 -6.19 5.13 10.13
C ARG A 87 -6.61 6.40 10.86
N GLU A 88 -5.62 7.10 11.41
CA GLU A 88 -5.83 8.36 12.12
C GLU A 88 -6.56 9.39 11.23
N GLY A 89 -7.58 10.04 11.78
CA GLY A 89 -8.40 11.02 11.05
C GLY A 89 -9.45 10.43 10.11
N TRP A 90 -9.60 9.11 10.02
CA TRP A 90 -10.55 8.46 9.12
C TRP A 90 -11.50 7.53 9.88
N GLN A 91 -12.80 7.64 9.54
CA GLN A 91 -13.81 6.75 10.12
C GLN A 91 -13.76 5.37 9.45
N LEU A 92 -13.90 4.33 10.26
CA LEU A 92 -14.13 2.99 9.72
C LEU A 92 -15.52 2.90 9.10
N PRO A 93 -15.70 2.18 7.97
CA PRO A 93 -17.03 1.87 7.45
C PRO A 93 -17.78 0.93 8.38
N GLN A 94 -19.05 0.68 8.07
CA GLN A 94 -19.77 -0.42 8.71
C GLN A 94 -19.29 -1.76 8.14
N ALA A 95 -19.13 -2.75 9.00
CA ALA A 95 -18.89 -4.11 8.58
C ALA A 95 -20.10 -4.65 7.79
N SER A 96 -19.85 -5.51 6.81
CA SER A 96 -20.87 -6.14 5.98
C SER A 96 -20.38 -7.53 5.54
N ASP A 97 -21.15 -8.23 4.73
CA ASP A 97 -20.78 -9.56 4.24
C ASP A 97 -19.45 -9.58 3.48
N ASN A 98 -19.09 -8.47 2.85
CA ASN A 98 -17.83 -8.33 2.12
C ASN A 98 -16.83 -7.33 2.76
N ILE A 99 -17.15 -6.75 3.91
CA ILE A 99 -16.27 -5.80 4.61
C ILE A 99 -15.97 -6.30 6.02
N VAL A 100 -14.73 -6.66 6.26
CA VAL A 100 -14.19 -7.04 7.57
C VAL A 100 -13.36 -5.88 8.12
N LEU A 101 -13.60 -5.53 9.38
CA LEU A 101 -12.79 -4.52 10.08
C LEU A 101 -11.70 -5.23 10.88
N LEU A 102 -10.45 -4.86 10.62
CA LEU A 102 -9.32 -5.41 11.35
C LEU A 102 -9.18 -4.71 12.70
N ASP A 103 -9.24 -5.49 13.78
CA ASP A 103 -8.89 -5.00 15.11
C ASP A 103 -7.37 -4.92 15.23
N SER A 104 -6.85 -3.73 15.01
CA SER A 104 -5.40 -3.46 15.05
C SER A 104 -5.13 -2.12 15.75
N PRO A 105 -3.96 -1.97 16.38
CA PRO A 105 -3.54 -0.67 16.91
C PRO A 105 -3.56 0.39 15.81
N MET A 106 -3.94 1.61 16.16
CA MET A 106 -3.86 2.75 15.23
C MET A 106 -2.40 3.08 14.96
N ILE A 107 -2.02 3.02 13.68
CA ILE A 107 -0.68 3.35 13.22
C ILE A 107 -0.72 4.75 12.59
N SER A 108 -0.05 5.71 13.23
CA SER A 108 0.04 7.10 12.76
C SER A 108 1.18 7.33 11.73
N ILE A 109 1.92 6.28 11.35
CA ILE A 109 3.02 6.37 10.39
C ILE A 109 2.48 6.51 8.96
N SER A 110 3.00 7.48 8.22
CA SER A 110 2.69 7.67 6.80
C SER A 110 3.96 7.88 5.97
N ALA A 111 3.89 7.53 4.68
CA ALA A 111 5.00 7.77 3.75
C ALA A 111 5.37 9.26 3.65
N THR A 112 4.40 10.15 3.77
CA THR A 112 4.63 11.61 3.79
C THR A 112 5.45 12.01 5.01
N MET A 113 5.09 11.52 6.20
CA MET A 113 5.84 11.78 7.43
C MET A 113 7.28 11.25 7.34
N ILE A 114 7.47 10.04 6.79
CA ILE A 114 8.81 9.48 6.61
C ILE A 114 9.66 10.37 5.69
N ARG A 115 9.10 10.80 4.53
CA ARG A 115 9.83 11.71 3.62
C ARG A 115 10.21 13.03 4.29
N GLN A 116 9.28 13.65 5.01
CA GLN A 116 9.56 14.89 5.75
C GLN A 116 10.69 14.72 6.76
N LYS A 117 10.70 13.62 7.51
CA LYS A 117 11.78 13.31 8.46
C LYS A 117 13.12 13.10 7.76
N VAL A 118 13.14 12.39 6.63
CA VAL A 118 14.37 12.23 5.82
C VAL A 118 14.88 13.58 5.31
N GLU A 119 14.01 14.43 4.78
CA GLU A 119 14.36 15.79 4.33
C GLU A 119 14.89 16.66 5.47
N SER A 120 14.34 16.52 6.69
CA SER A 120 14.79 17.22 7.89
C SER A 120 15.98 16.57 8.57
N GLN A 121 16.56 15.51 7.99
CA GLN A 121 17.66 14.72 8.55
C GLN A 121 17.36 14.14 9.96
N GLU A 122 16.08 13.89 10.23
CA GLU A 122 15.63 13.24 11.46
C GLU A 122 15.81 11.72 11.39
N GLU A 123 15.93 11.10 12.56
CA GLU A 123 16.09 9.64 12.66
C GLU A 123 14.78 8.91 12.33
N ILE A 124 14.86 7.89 11.45
CA ILE A 124 13.72 7.07 11.01
C ILE A 124 13.87 5.57 11.36
N ASN A 125 14.94 5.17 12.04
CA ASN A 125 15.26 3.76 12.33
C ASN A 125 14.16 3.02 13.09
N HIS A 126 13.37 3.74 13.90
CA HIS A 126 12.27 3.20 14.69
C HIS A 126 10.93 3.17 13.92
N LEU A 127 10.89 3.73 12.71
CA LEU A 127 9.68 3.91 11.90
C LEU A 127 9.64 2.99 10.68
N VAL A 128 10.79 2.55 10.20
CA VAL A 128 10.94 1.73 8.99
C VAL A 128 11.93 0.58 9.21
N PRO A 129 11.87 -0.48 8.39
CA PRO A 129 12.87 -1.54 8.42
C PRO A 129 14.29 -1.01 8.21
N LYS A 130 15.29 -1.67 8.81
CA LYS A 130 16.71 -1.25 8.77
C LYS A 130 17.24 -1.03 7.35
N GLN A 131 16.85 -1.88 6.42
CA GLN A 131 17.26 -1.80 5.01
C GLN A 131 16.74 -0.51 4.35
N VAL A 132 15.50 -0.13 4.67
CA VAL A 132 14.88 1.10 4.17
C VAL A 132 15.56 2.33 4.78
N ALA A 133 15.80 2.33 6.09
CA ALA A 133 16.53 3.41 6.76
C ALA A 133 17.92 3.59 6.17
N ALA A 134 18.69 2.50 6.00
CA ALA A 134 20.03 2.53 5.42
C ALA A 134 20.03 3.10 4.00
N PHE A 135 19.06 2.73 3.17
CA PHE A 135 18.90 3.27 1.82
C PHE A 135 18.75 4.80 1.84
N PHE A 136 17.86 5.32 2.67
CA PHE A 136 17.64 6.77 2.74
C PHE A 136 18.85 7.52 3.27
N TYR A 137 19.54 7.00 4.30
CA TYR A 137 20.75 7.64 4.83
C TYR A 137 21.92 7.66 3.82
N GLN A 138 22.06 6.61 3.01
CA GLN A 138 23.08 6.57 1.96
C GLN A 138 22.82 7.56 0.83
N ASN A 139 21.53 7.81 0.50
CA ASN A 139 21.15 8.68 -0.61
C ASN A 139 20.87 10.13 -0.18
N ALA A 140 20.78 10.43 1.11
CA ALA A 140 20.63 11.80 1.62
C ALA A 140 21.90 12.64 1.51
N HIS A 141 23.04 12.04 1.12
CA HIS A 141 24.35 12.69 1.04
C HIS A 141 24.87 12.83 -0.40
N ASN A 142 24.04 12.50 -1.39
CA ASN A 142 24.29 12.71 -2.80
C ASN A 142 23.32 13.75 -3.39
#